data_fb50f5e997ca06bf7ea5884ce3551361
#
_entry.id   fb50f5e997ca06bf7ea5884ce3551361
#
_cell.length_a   1.000
_cell.length_b   1.000
_cell.length_c   1.000
_cell.angle_alpha   90.00
_cell.angle_beta   90.00
_cell.angle_gamma   90.00
#
_symmetry.space_group_name_H-M   'P 1'
#
loop_
_entity.id
_entity.type
_entity.pdbx_description
1 polymer ?
#
loop_
_entity_poly.entity_id
_entity_poly.type
_entity_poly.pdbx_seq_one_letter_code
_entity_poly.pdbx_strand_id
1 'polypeptide(L)'
;ACGALKEEGIEVVLINSNPATIMTDKEVADKIYIEPLTIEVIEKVIEKERPDSLLAGMGGQTGLNLAVQLSDAGILDKYNVKVIGTSIESIKKGEDRDNFRETMRQINQPVIESDIVTNLEDGLIYADKIGYPVIVRPAYTLGGTGGGIAENKEELVEILTHGLQLSPVTQVLLEKSIKGWKEIEYEVMRDSKGN
;
A
#
# COMPACT_ATOMS: atom_id res chain seq x y z
N ALA A 1 15.99 -5.47 -12.55
CA ALA A 1 15.19 -6.70 -12.57
C ALA A 1 15.21 -7.33 -13.98
N CYS A 2 14.74 -6.64 -15.04
CA CYS A 2 14.65 -7.22 -16.40
C CYS A 2 15.95 -7.85 -16.88
N GLY A 3 17.10 -7.13 -16.75
CA GLY A 3 18.40 -7.68 -17.13
C GLY A 3 18.77 -8.96 -16.42
N ALA A 4 18.57 -9.01 -15.09
CA ALA A 4 18.86 -10.20 -14.30
C ALA A 4 17.95 -11.39 -14.68
N LEU A 5 16.67 -11.15 -15.00
CA LEU A 5 15.77 -12.20 -15.47
C LEU A 5 16.19 -12.73 -16.85
N LYS A 6 16.62 -11.86 -17.75
CA LYS A 6 17.12 -12.24 -19.09
C LYS A 6 18.42 -13.05 -18.99
N GLU A 7 19.32 -12.72 -18.07
CA GLU A 7 20.54 -13.50 -17.79
C GLU A 7 20.22 -14.94 -17.33
N GLU A 8 19.09 -15.12 -16.63
CA GLU A 8 18.56 -16.43 -16.22
C GLU A 8 17.74 -17.13 -17.32
N GLY A 9 17.66 -16.57 -18.52
CA GLY A 9 16.92 -17.12 -19.65
C GLY A 9 15.38 -16.98 -19.56
N ILE A 10 14.91 -16.02 -18.75
CA ILE A 10 13.49 -15.74 -18.57
C ILE A 10 13.08 -14.66 -19.58
N GLU A 11 12.04 -14.93 -20.38
CA GLU A 11 11.43 -13.94 -21.28
C GLU A 11 10.66 -12.92 -20.45
N VAL A 12 10.91 -11.64 -20.70
CA VAL A 12 10.33 -10.54 -19.92
C VAL A 12 9.38 -9.72 -20.79
N VAL A 13 8.12 -9.65 -20.35
CA VAL A 13 7.10 -8.76 -20.90
C VAL A 13 6.88 -7.60 -19.94
N LEU A 14 7.17 -6.39 -20.38
CA LEU A 14 7.02 -5.16 -19.58
C LEU A 14 5.81 -4.37 -20.06
N ILE A 15 5.00 -3.90 -19.13
CA ILE A 15 3.94 -2.92 -19.39
C ILE A 15 4.17 -1.67 -18.55
N ASN A 16 4.07 -0.49 -19.20
CA ASN A 16 4.22 0.81 -18.55
C ASN A 16 3.44 1.87 -19.34
N SER A 17 2.76 2.78 -18.67
CA SER A 17 2.00 3.85 -19.31
C SER A 17 2.85 5.06 -19.72
N ASN A 18 4.10 5.15 -19.25
CA ASN A 18 4.99 6.27 -19.54
C ASN A 18 5.92 5.96 -20.72
N PRO A 19 5.77 6.63 -21.88
CA PRO A 19 6.65 6.42 -23.02
C PRO A 19 8.03 7.08 -22.86
N ALA A 20 8.22 7.95 -21.88
CA ALA A 20 9.43 8.74 -21.69
C ALA A 20 10.34 8.20 -20.56
N THR A 21 10.16 6.95 -20.15
CA THR A 21 11.00 6.31 -19.14
C THR A 21 12.03 5.38 -19.80
N ILE A 22 13.20 5.22 -19.18
CA ILE A 22 14.19 4.21 -19.58
C ILE A 22 13.62 2.78 -19.52
N MET A 23 12.58 2.54 -18.70
CA MET A 23 11.91 1.24 -18.58
C MET A 23 11.21 0.82 -19.89
N THR A 24 10.86 1.75 -20.75
CA THR A 24 10.25 1.48 -22.06
C THR A 24 11.25 1.51 -23.22
N ASP A 25 12.54 1.51 -22.91
CA ASP A 25 13.57 1.30 -23.93
C ASP A 25 13.52 -0.14 -24.47
N LYS A 26 13.66 -0.28 -25.79
CA LYS A 26 13.52 -1.56 -26.52
C LYS A 26 14.50 -2.64 -26.08
N GLU A 27 15.59 -2.26 -25.42
CA GLU A 27 16.61 -3.20 -24.94
C GLU A 27 16.32 -3.73 -23.53
N VAL A 28 15.39 -3.10 -22.79
CA VAL A 28 15.10 -3.44 -21.39
C VAL A 28 14.40 -4.78 -21.24
N ALA A 29 13.39 -5.05 -22.06
CA ALA A 29 12.61 -6.29 -22.00
C ALA A 29 12.44 -6.89 -23.40
N ASP A 30 12.03 -8.16 -23.47
CA ASP A 30 11.82 -8.86 -24.74
C ASP A 30 10.58 -8.32 -25.47
N LYS A 31 9.56 -7.94 -24.70
CA LYS A 31 8.36 -7.28 -25.21
C LYS A 31 7.97 -6.12 -24.31
N ILE A 32 7.60 -5.00 -24.92
CA ILE A 32 7.24 -3.77 -24.22
C ILE A 32 5.89 -3.28 -24.71
N TYR A 33 4.99 -3.06 -23.76
CA TYR A 33 3.67 -2.49 -23.96
C TYR A 33 3.62 -1.09 -23.34
N ILE A 34 3.42 -0.07 -24.16
CA ILE A 34 3.21 1.32 -23.70
C ILE A 34 1.71 1.57 -23.78
N GLU A 35 1.02 1.19 -22.69
CA GLU A 35 -0.43 1.15 -22.64
C GLU A 35 -0.94 1.65 -21.29
N PRO A 36 -2.19 2.10 -21.19
CA PRO A 36 -2.81 2.42 -19.91
C PRO A 36 -2.78 1.23 -18.94
N LEU A 37 -2.43 1.50 -17.68
CA LEU A 37 -2.36 0.47 -16.64
C LEU A 37 -3.75 0.23 -16.03
N THR A 38 -4.63 -0.42 -16.82
CA THR A 38 -5.96 -0.86 -16.39
C THR A 38 -6.08 -2.38 -16.46
N ILE A 39 -7.00 -2.96 -15.69
CA ILE A 39 -7.18 -4.42 -15.66
C ILE A 39 -7.57 -4.97 -17.04
N GLU A 40 -8.39 -4.24 -17.81
CA GLU A 40 -8.84 -4.65 -19.14
C GLU A 40 -7.69 -4.70 -20.15
N VAL A 41 -6.76 -3.75 -20.07
CA VAL A 41 -5.58 -3.71 -20.95
C VAL A 41 -4.59 -4.78 -20.54
N ILE A 42 -4.34 -4.92 -19.25
CA ILE A 42 -3.42 -5.95 -18.73
C ILE A 42 -3.95 -7.34 -19.04
N GLU A 43 -5.26 -7.59 -18.91
CA GLU A 43 -5.86 -8.87 -19.30
C GLU A 43 -5.60 -9.19 -20.78
N LYS A 44 -5.74 -8.23 -21.68
CA LYS A 44 -5.43 -8.43 -23.12
C LYS A 44 -3.96 -8.76 -23.36
N VAL A 45 -3.04 -8.14 -22.62
CA VAL A 45 -1.62 -8.45 -22.68
C VAL A 45 -1.36 -9.87 -22.16
N ILE A 46 -1.94 -10.25 -21.03
CA ILE A 46 -1.86 -11.61 -20.47
C ILE A 46 -2.43 -12.64 -21.45
N GLU A 47 -3.57 -12.37 -22.06
CA GLU A 47 -4.20 -13.25 -23.05
C GLU A 47 -3.31 -13.50 -24.24
N LYS A 48 -2.64 -12.44 -24.73
CA LYS A 48 -1.76 -12.50 -25.91
C LYS A 48 -0.43 -13.15 -25.61
N GLU A 49 0.22 -12.76 -24.52
CA GLU A 49 1.59 -13.18 -24.21
C GLU A 49 1.66 -14.46 -23.37
N ARG A 50 0.58 -14.84 -22.68
CA ARG A 50 0.50 -16.05 -21.85
C ARG A 50 1.65 -16.21 -20.87
N PRO A 51 1.96 -15.19 -20.04
CA PRO A 51 3.05 -15.31 -19.10
C PRO A 51 2.74 -16.35 -18.02
N ASP A 52 3.76 -17.05 -17.53
CA ASP A 52 3.63 -17.97 -16.40
C ASP A 52 3.49 -17.22 -15.08
N SER A 53 4.03 -16.01 -15.01
CA SER A 53 4.13 -15.28 -13.76
C SER A 53 3.97 -13.77 -13.93
N LEU A 54 3.50 -13.12 -12.85
CA LEU A 54 3.41 -11.67 -12.70
C LEU A 54 4.28 -11.21 -11.54
N LEU A 55 5.22 -10.29 -11.79
CA LEU A 55 6.06 -9.62 -10.79
C LEU A 55 5.53 -8.21 -10.53
N ALA A 56 4.68 -8.05 -9.53
CA ALA A 56 4.02 -6.78 -9.23
C ALA A 56 4.89 -5.83 -8.37
N GLY A 57 5.74 -6.35 -7.50
CA GLY A 57 6.53 -5.56 -6.55
C GLY A 57 7.50 -4.57 -7.18
N MET A 58 7.89 -4.77 -8.45
CA MET A 58 8.73 -3.83 -9.20
C MET A 58 7.95 -2.65 -9.80
N GLY A 59 6.62 -2.66 -9.72
CA GLY A 59 5.73 -1.62 -10.26
C GLY A 59 5.28 -0.57 -9.24
N GLY A 60 5.86 -0.56 -8.03
CA GLY A 60 5.43 0.30 -6.93
C GLY A 60 3.97 0.09 -6.56
N GLN A 61 3.36 1.08 -5.93
CA GLN A 61 1.96 1.01 -5.46
C GLN A 61 0.96 0.68 -6.59
N THR A 62 1.18 1.23 -7.78
CA THR A 62 0.34 0.95 -8.94
C THR A 62 0.39 -0.52 -9.33
N GLY A 63 1.58 -1.13 -9.35
CA GLY A 63 1.76 -2.55 -9.63
C GLY A 63 1.08 -3.44 -8.59
N LEU A 64 1.24 -3.11 -7.30
CA LEU A 64 0.62 -3.85 -6.20
C LEU A 64 -0.91 -3.78 -6.26
N ASN A 65 -1.47 -2.60 -6.46
CA ASN A 65 -2.92 -2.40 -6.56
C ASN A 65 -3.51 -3.17 -7.77
N LEU A 66 -2.84 -3.11 -8.92
CA LEU A 66 -3.28 -3.84 -10.12
C LEU A 66 -3.21 -5.36 -9.94
N ALA A 67 -2.18 -5.88 -9.28
CA ALA A 67 -2.09 -7.30 -8.99
C ALA A 67 -3.25 -7.79 -8.12
N VAL A 68 -3.63 -7.02 -7.10
CA VAL A 68 -4.80 -7.31 -6.25
C VAL A 68 -6.08 -7.27 -7.08
N GLN A 69 -6.29 -6.24 -7.92
CA GLN A 69 -7.48 -6.12 -8.77
C GLN A 69 -7.58 -7.25 -9.79
N LEU A 70 -6.47 -7.64 -10.44
CA LEU A 70 -6.43 -8.79 -11.37
C LEU A 70 -6.77 -10.11 -10.69
N SER A 71 -6.28 -10.30 -9.45
CA SER A 71 -6.61 -11.48 -8.63
C SER A 71 -8.08 -11.49 -8.24
N ASP A 72 -8.61 -10.38 -7.73
CA ASP A 72 -10.00 -10.28 -7.30
C ASP A 72 -11.00 -10.42 -8.47
N ALA A 73 -10.61 -10.01 -9.68
CA ALA A 73 -11.36 -10.23 -10.91
C ALA A 73 -11.23 -11.66 -11.46
N GLY A 74 -10.44 -12.55 -10.84
CA GLY A 74 -10.23 -13.93 -11.29
C GLY A 74 -9.39 -14.05 -12.57
N ILE A 75 -8.77 -12.97 -13.04
CA ILE A 75 -8.00 -12.94 -14.29
C ILE A 75 -6.73 -13.78 -14.18
N LEU A 76 -6.04 -13.70 -13.04
CA LEU A 76 -4.83 -14.49 -12.83
C LEU A 76 -5.11 -16.00 -12.85
N ASP A 77 -6.19 -16.44 -12.22
CA ASP A 77 -6.62 -17.84 -12.23
C ASP A 77 -7.07 -18.29 -13.63
N LYS A 78 -7.84 -17.45 -14.32
CA LYS A 78 -8.32 -17.72 -15.70
C LYS A 78 -7.18 -18.04 -16.66
N TYR A 79 -6.06 -17.35 -16.53
CA TYR A 79 -4.91 -17.55 -17.41
C TYR A 79 -3.76 -18.34 -16.78
N ASN A 80 -3.95 -18.86 -15.55
CA ASN A 80 -2.96 -19.62 -14.79
C ASN A 80 -1.65 -18.83 -14.57
N VAL A 81 -1.78 -17.53 -14.22
CA VAL A 81 -0.64 -16.63 -13.97
C VAL A 81 -0.32 -16.61 -12.47
N LYS A 82 0.88 -17.01 -12.10
CA LYS A 82 1.33 -16.99 -10.70
C LYS A 82 1.94 -15.65 -10.34
N VAL A 83 1.48 -15.07 -9.23
CA VAL A 83 2.15 -13.89 -8.66
C VAL A 83 3.43 -14.33 -7.95
N ILE A 84 4.55 -13.73 -8.34
CA ILE A 84 5.87 -13.96 -7.77
C ILE A 84 6.37 -12.72 -7.03
N GLY A 85 7.32 -12.91 -6.12
CA GLY A 85 7.73 -11.90 -5.14
C GLY A 85 6.76 -11.91 -3.96
N THR A 86 6.12 -10.79 -3.67
CA THR A 86 5.13 -10.68 -2.57
C THR A 86 3.79 -11.29 -3.00
N SER A 87 3.23 -12.18 -2.20
CA SER A 87 1.92 -12.80 -2.47
C SER A 87 0.78 -11.78 -2.36
N ILE A 88 -0.34 -12.03 -3.07
CA ILE A 88 -1.54 -11.20 -2.99
C ILE A 88 -2.05 -11.07 -1.54
N GLU A 89 -2.01 -12.15 -0.77
CA GLU A 89 -2.39 -12.14 0.64
C GLU A 89 -1.49 -11.21 1.47
N SER A 90 -0.17 -11.27 1.25
CA SER A 90 0.78 -10.39 1.94
C SER A 90 0.63 -8.92 1.53
N ILE A 91 0.33 -8.66 0.25
CA ILE A 91 0.04 -7.30 -0.23
C ILE A 91 -1.20 -6.76 0.50
N LYS A 92 -2.30 -7.52 0.53
CA LYS A 92 -3.53 -7.11 1.24
C LYS A 92 -3.29 -6.87 2.73
N LYS A 93 -2.48 -7.70 3.38
CA LYS A 93 -2.12 -7.51 4.80
C LYS A 93 -1.25 -6.28 5.04
N GLY A 94 -0.34 -5.97 4.13
CA GLY A 94 0.57 -4.83 4.26
C GLY A 94 -0.09 -3.49 3.94
N GLU A 95 -0.97 -3.47 2.93
CA GLU A 95 -1.59 -2.24 2.42
C GLU A 95 -2.81 -1.79 3.24
N ASP A 96 -3.56 -2.74 3.78
CA ASP A 96 -4.70 -2.42 4.64
C ASP A 96 -4.26 -2.26 6.09
N ARG A 97 -4.53 -1.09 6.67
CA ARG A 97 -4.07 -0.73 8.03
C ARG A 97 -4.66 -1.63 9.12
N ASP A 98 -5.90 -2.04 8.98
CA ASP A 98 -6.55 -2.89 9.97
C ASP A 98 -6.06 -4.32 9.87
N ASN A 99 -5.90 -4.85 8.65
CA ASN A 99 -5.29 -6.15 8.40
C ASN A 99 -3.84 -6.20 8.87
N PHE A 100 -3.06 -5.14 8.63
CA PHE A 100 -1.69 -5.04 9.13
C PHE A 100 -1.64 -5.06 10.66
N ARG A 101 -2.47 -4.24 11.31
CA ARG A 101 -2.56 -4.17 12.76
C ARG A 101 -2.93 -5.50 13.38
N GLU A 102 -3.92 -6.20 12.81
CA GLU A 102 -4.34 -7.52 13.25
C GLU A 102 -3.23 -8.56 13.04
N THR A 103 -2.54 -8.52 11.91
CA THR A 103 -1.39 -9.37 11.63
C THR A 103 -0.27 -9.18 12.66
N MET A 104 0.04 -7.92 13.02
CA MET A 104 1.05 -7.62 14.04
C MET A 104 0.63 -8.15 15.42
N ARG A 105 -0.65 -8.04 15.79
CA ARG A 105 -1.17 -8.62 17.03
C ARG A 105 -1.05 -10.13 17.08
N GLN A 106 -1.36 -10.82 15.96
CA GLN A 106 -1.26 -12.28 15.86
C GLN A 106 0.17 -12.79 16.09
N ILE A 107 1.16 -12.02 15.65
CA ILE A 107 2.59 -12.35 15.84
C ILE A 107 3.18 -11.69 17.10
N ASN A 108 2.33 -11.14 17.99
CA ASN A 108 2.73 -10.46 19.23
C ASN A 108 3.72 -9.30 19.03
N GLN A 109 3.61 -8.58 17.92
CA GLN A 109 4.39 -7.36 17.69
C GLN A 109 3.60 -6.13 18.12
N PRO A 110 4.26 -5.13 18.72
CA PRO A 110 3.60 -3.88 19.09
C PRO A 110 3.18 -3.11 17.86
N VAL A 111 2.03 -2.46 17.96
CA VAL A 111 1.54 -1.49 16.97
C VAL A 111 1.31 -0.15 17.64
N ILE A 112 1.39 0.93 16.88
CA ILE A 112 1.08 2.26 17.39
C ILE A 112 -0.39 2.29 17.80
N GLU A 113 -0.65 2.75 19.04
CA GLU A 113 -2.00 2.91 19.55
C GLU A 113 -2.76 3.92 18.74
N SER A 114 -3.87 3.50 18.15
CA SER A 114 -4.72 4.34 17.32
C SER A 114 -6.17 3.87 17.34
N ASP A 115 -7.10 4.80 17.19
CA ASP A 115 -8.53 4.51 17.08
C ASP A 115 -9.23 5.53 16.20
N ILE A 116 -10.38 5.14 15.64
CA ILE A 116 -11.22 6.01 14.83
C ILE A 116 -12.29 6.62 15.73
N VAL A 117 -12.37 7.94 15.69
CA VAL A 117 -13.38 8.71 16.43
C VAL A 117 -14.29 9.47 15.48
N THR A 118 -15.53 9.65 15.86
CA THR A 118 -16.57 10.31 15.06
C THR A 118 -17.11 11.57 15.72
N ASN A 119 -16.65 11.87 16.92
CA ASN A 119 -17.01 13.08 17.67
C ASN A 119 -15.86 13.53 18.58
N LEU A 120 -15.97 14.74 19.06
CA LEU A 120 -14.94 15.37 19.91
C LEU A 120 -14.78 14.69 21.26
N GLU A 121 -15.88 14.29 21.90
CA GLU A 121 -15.87 13.71 23.23
C GLU A 121 -15.10 12.40 23.29
N ASP A 122 -15.40 11.45 22.38
CA ASP A 122 -14.67 10.20 22.25
C ASP A 122 -13.19 10.42 21.92
N GLY A 123 -12.91 11.43 21.07
CA GLY A 123 -11.54 11.81 20.74
C GLY A 123 -10.73 12.28 21.92
N LEU A 124 -11.32 13.09 22.79
CA LEU A 124 -10.64 13.55 24.02
C LEU A 124 -10.42 12.42 25.02
N ILE A 125 -11.43 11.55 25.20
CA ILE A 125 -11.31 10.37 26.06
C ILE A 125 -10.18 9.45 25.56
N TYR A 126 -10.13 9.23 24.25
CA TYR A 126 -9.10 8.37 23.66
C TYR A 126 -7.70 9.00 23.77
N ALA A 127 -7.57 10.28 23.51
CA ALA A 127 -6.29 10.99 23.64
C ALA A 127 -5.75 11.00 25.08
N ASP A 128 -6.62 11.19 26.06
CA ASP A 128 -6.26 11.11 27.48
C ASP A 128 -5.76 9.71 27.86
N LYS A 129 -6.27 8.64 27.20
CA LYS A 129 -5.83 7.27 27.39
C LYS A 129 -4.44 6.99 26.80
N ILE A 130 -4.18 7.44 25.57
CA ILE A 130 -2.91 7.15 24.86
C ILE A 130 -1.80 8.15 25.16
N GLY A 131 -2.15 9.32 25.72
CA GLY A 131 -1.23 10.42 26.05
C GLY A 131 -0.83 11.26 24.84
N TYR A 132 -0.44 12.50 25.13
CA TYR A 132 0.05 13.45 24.10
C TYR A 132 1.55 13.26 23.83
N PRO A 133 2.05 13.66 22.64
CA PRO A 133 1.32 14.21 21.48
C PRO A 133 0.48 13.16 20.75
N VAL A 134 -0.61 13.62 20.10
CA VAL A 134 -1.52 12.81 19.30
C VAL A 134 -1.52 13.29 17.85
N ILE A 135 -1.45 12.36 16.90
CA ILE A 135 -1.62 12.64 15.48
C ILE A 135 -3.11 12.54 15.12
N VAL A 136 -3.60 13.55 14.43
CA VAL A 136 -4.99 13.67 13.96
C VAL A 136 -4.99 13.50 12.44
N ARG A 137 -5.70 12.50 11.93
CA ARG A 137 -5.78 12.21 10.48
C ARG A 137 -7.25 12.06 10.06
N PRO A 138 -7.87 13.09 9.47
CA PRO A 138 -9.21 12.98 8.93
C PRO A 138 -9.28 11.93 7.82
N ALA A 139 -10.36 11.15 7.81
CA ALA A 139 -10.58 10.13 6.79
C ALA A 139 -10.95 10.78 5.45
N TYR A 140 -10.46 10.22 4.36
CA TYR A 140 -10.75 10.62 2.96
C TYR A 140 -10.43 12.08 2.62
N THR A 141 -9.46 12.70 3.29
CA THR A 141 -8.94 14.01 2.93
C THR A 141 -7.67 13.87 2.09
N LEU A 142 -7.46 14.81 1.14
CA LEU A 142 -6.29 14.83 0.28
C LEU A 142 -5.15 15.62 0.92
N GLY A 143 -3.92 15.12 0.77
CA GLY A 143 -2.70 15.85 1.14
C GLY A 143 -2.57 16.21 2.62
N GLY A 144 -3.24 15.45 3.52
CA GLY A 144 -3.17 15.71 4.97
C GLY A 144 -4.01 16.91 5.44
N THR A 145 -4.90 17.43 4.59
CA THR A 145 -5.76 18.58 4.91
C THR A 145 -6.61 18.29 6.13
N GLY A 146 -6.61 19.23 7.09
CA GLY A 146 -7.37 19.15 8.35
C GLY A 146 -6.76 18.22 9.40
N GLY A 147 -5.62 17.61 9.11
CA GLY A 147 -4.83 16.83 10.06
C GLY A 147 -3.74 17.65 10.73
N GLY A 148 -3.13 17.08 11.76
CA GLY A 148 -2.03 17.71 12.49
C GLY A 148 -1.55 16.89 13.66
N ILE A 149 -0.63 17.45 14.42
CA ILE A 149 -0.14 16.90 15.69
C ILE A 149 -0.63 17.82 16.79
N ALA A 150 -1.35 17.28 17.75
CA ALA A 150 -1.78 17.97 18.96
C ALA A 150 -0.82 17.65 20.11
N GLU A 151 -0.12 18.64 20.62
CA GLU A 151 0.82 18.49 21.74
C GLU A 151 0.09 18.48 23.11
N ASN A 152 -1.16 18.96 23.13
CA ASN A 152 -1.99 19.10 24.33
C ASN A 152 -3.48 19.04 23.97
N LYS A 153 -4.34 19.09 25.00
CA LYS A 153 -5.79 18.98 24.85
C LYS A 153 -6.40 20.15 24.08
N GLU A 154 -5.92 21.35 24.30
CA GLU A 154 -6.41 22.56 23.69
C GLU A 154 -6.19 22.52 22.16
N GLU A 155 -5.00 22.15 21.73
CA GLU A 155 -4.68 21.93 20.32
C GLU A 155 -5.49 20.79 19.71
N LEU A 156 -5.71 19.70 20.47
CA LEU A 156 -6.53 18.59 19.99
C LEU A 156 -7.97 19.02 19.72
N VAL A 157 -8.57 19.82 20.61
CA VAL A 157 -9.94 20.33 20.40
C VAL A 157 -10.04 21.10 19.07
N GLU A 158 -9.09 21.95 18.77
CA GLU A 158 -9.07 22.74 17.54
C GLU A 158 -8.89 21.85 16.31
N ILE A 159 -7.82 21.04 16.28
CA ILE A 159 -7.48 20.20 15.11
C ILE A 159 -8.53 19.12 14.86
N LEU A 160 -9.01 18.45 15.92
CA LEU A 160 -10.00 17.39 15.79
C LEU A 160 -11.36 17.91 15.33
N THR A 161 -11.82 19.06 15.87
CA THR A 161 -13.07 19.70 15.43
C THR A 161 -13.01 20.03 13.94
N HIS A 162 -11.91 20.62 13.49
CA HIS A 162 -11.70 20.94 12.09
C HIS A 162 -11.61 19.65 11.22
N GLY A 163 -10.88 18.65 11.67
CA GLY A 163 -10.75 17.37 10.99
C GLY A 163 -12.07 16.62 10.80
N LEU A 164 -12.93 16.61 11.83
CA LEU A 164 -14.26 16.00 11.76
C LEU A 164 -15.18 16.72 10.76
N GLN A 165 -15.06 18.05 10.64
CA GLN A 165 -15.84 18.84 9.66
C GLN A 165 -15.35 18.59 8.23
N LEU A 166 -14.06 18.40 8.01
CA LEU A 166 -13.49 18.20 6.67
C LEU A 166 -13.61 16.76 6.17
N SER A 167 -13.75 15.79 7.08
CA SER A 167 -13.96 14.39 6.68
C SER A 167 -15.36 14.20 6.10
N PRO A 168 -15.49 13.74 4.83
CA PRO A 168 -16.80 13.48 4.22
C PRO A 168 -17.68 12.47 4.97
N VAL A 169 -17.05 11.63 5.79
CA VAL A 169 -17.70 10.59 6.59
C VAL A 169 -17.68 10.89 8.08
N THR A 170 -17.23 12.10 8.48
CA THR A 170 -17.14 12.55 9.87
C THR A 170 -16.32 11.55 10.73
N GLN A 171 -15.18 11.09 10.20
CA GLN A 171 -14.27 10.17 10.86
C GLN A 171 -12.85 10.71 10.90
N VAL A 172 -12.21 10.57 12.03
CA VAL A 172 -10.81 10.94 12.24
C VAL A 172 -10.07 9.80 12.92
N LEU A 173 -8.93 9.40 12.39
CA LEU A 173 -8.00 8.52 13.07
C LEU A 173 -7.17 9.37 14.05
N LEU A 174 -7.21 9.00 15.33
CA LEU A 174 -6.28 9.49 16.35
C LEU A 174 -5.21 8.44 16.59
N GLU A 175 -3.97 8.87 16.60
CA GLU A 175 -2.81 7.98 16.71
C GLU A 175 -1.79 8.59 17.67
N LYS A 176 -1.19 7.75 18.53
CA LYS A 176 -0.09 8.17 19.40
C LYS A 176 1.09 8.64 18.55
N SER A 177 1.60 9.83 18.83
CA SER A 177 2.76 10.34 18.12
C SER A 177 4.04 9.60 18.53
N ILE A 178 4.78 9.18 17.54
CA ILE A 178 6.13 8.62 17.70
C ILE A 178 7.22 9.60 17.24
N LYS A 179 6.89 10.89 17.19
CA LYS A 179 7.84 11.96 16.85
C LYS A 179 9.10 11.87 17.70
N GLY A 180 10.25 11.85 17.06
CA GLY A 180 11.55 11.70 17.72
C GLY A 180 12.00 10.27 17.97
N TRP A 181 11.19 9.26 17.63
CA TRP A 181 11.63 7.87 17.64
C TRP A 181 12.57 7.62 16.46
N LYS A 182 13.44 6.62 16.62
CA LYS A 182 14.31 6.18 15.53
C LYS A 182 13.52 5.29 14.57
N GLU A 183 13.51 5.66 13.30
CA GLU A 183 12.96 4.83 12.23
C GLU A 183 14.05 3.89 11.72
N ILE A 184 13.71 2.60 11.61
CA ILE A 184 14.60 1.56 11.09
C ILE A 184 13.80 0.73 10.10
N GLU A 185 14.32 0.58 8.90
CA GLU A 185 13.73 -0.21 7.83
C GLU A 185 14.64 -1.40 7.50
N TYR A 186 14.01 -2.53 7.17
CA TYR A 186 14.70 -3.74 6.73
C TYR A 186 14.13 -4.19 5.39
N GLU A 187 15.01 -4.38 4.41
CA GLU A 187 14.68 -5.10 3.19
C GLU A 187 14.81 -6.60 3.43
N VAL A 188 13.72 -7.33 3.32
CA VAL A 188 13.70 -8.77 3.57
C VAL A 188 13.50 -9.54 2.28
N MET A 189 14.45 -10.41 1.95
CA MET A 189 14.39 -11.33 0.82
C MET A 189 14.31 -12.76 1.32
N ARG A 190 13.36 -13.53 0.82
CA ARG A 190 13.17 -14.94 1.21
C ARG A 190 12.79 -15.79 0.00
N ASP A 191 13.48 -16.91 -0.18
CA ASP A 191 13.17 -17.85 -1.23
C ASP A 191 12.00 -18.82 -0.83
N SER A 192 11.58 -19.68 -1.77
CA SER A 192 10.52 -20.67 -1.53
C SER A 192 10.89 -21.77 -0.52
N LYS A 193 12.17 -21.89 -0.16
CA LYS A 193 12.67 -22.85 0.84
C LYS A 193 12.83 -22.22 2.22
N GLY A 194 12.62 -20.91 2.33
CA GLY A 194 12.68 -20.18 3.58
C GLY A 194 14.09 -19.67 3.96
N ASN A 195 15.01 -19.67 3.00
CA ASN A 195 16.33 -19.05 3.21
C ASN A 195 16.23 -17.55 3.22
#